data_3bb7ebb6d16778d8302506a09691745c
#
_entry.id   3bb7ebb6d16778d8302506a09691745c
#
_cell.length_a   1.000
_cell.length_b   1.000
_cell.length_c   1.000
_cell.angle_alpha   90.00
_cell.angle_beta   90.00
_cell.angle_gamma   90.00
#
_symmetry.space_group_name_H-M   'P 1'
#
loop_
_entity.id
_entity.type
_entity.pdbx_description
1 polymer ?
#
loop_
_entity_poly.entity_id
_entity_poly.type
_entity_poly.pdbx_seq_one_letter_code
_entity_poly.pdbx_strand_id
1 'polypeptide(L)'
;EKPFFCGCADYRMTQASNADPEAKAFPEYMGARFGAKFAVCSKDPDEKEIAELVKCADGAENIIFSSCNAHLFRGQLALAAALAEKGVPMTVAALRNPYDLPLMPENAALLAAFDYSRDSLAALADVFSGGACCGVMPAAL
;
A
#
# COMPACT_ATOMS: atom_id res chain seq x y z
N GLU A 1 -6.40 11.59 -13.95
CA GLU A 1 -6.35 10.23 -13.41
C GLU A 1 -7.14 10.14 -12.11
N LYS A 2 -7.85 9.02 -11.91
CA LYS A 2 -8.64 8.75 -10.71
C LYS A 2 -7.96 7.62 -9.94
N PRO A 3 -6.95 7.91 -9.10
CA PRO A 3 -6.28 6.88 -8.31
C PRO A 3 -7.20 6.36 -7.21
N PHE A 4 -6.99 5.10 -6.86
CA PHE A 4 -7.56 4.45 -5.69
C PHE A 4 -6.44 3.97 -4.78
N PHE A 5 -6.43 4.43 -3.54
CA PHE A 5 -5.43 4.03 -2.55
C PHE A 5 -6.02 2.97 -1.62
N CYS A 6 -5.31 1.86 -1.44
CA CYS A 6 -5.73 0.78 -0.57
C CYS A 6 -4.54 0.22 0.22
N GLY A 7 -4.80 -0.29 1.41
CA GLY A 7 -3.80 -0.93 2.25
C GLY A 7 -4.26 -1.04 3.69
N CYS A 8 -3.51 -1.76 4.51
CA CYS A 8 -3.88 -1.92 5.91
C CYS A 8 -3.50 -0.69 6.74
N ALA A 9 -4.19 -0.51 7.87
CA ALA A 9 -3.75 0.40 8.91
C ALA A 9 -2.42 -0.09 9.49
N ASP A 10 -1.54 0.85 9.81
CA ASP A 10 -0.29 0.52 10.48
C ASP A 10 -0.59 -0.11 11.84
N TYR A 11 0.06 -1.22 12.13
CA TYR A 11 -0.06 -1.86 13.43
C TYR A 11 1.32 -2.02 14.08
N ARG A 12 1.34 -1.82 15.37
CA ARG A 12 2.55 -1.98 16.16
C ARG A 12 2.85 -3.46 16.35
N MET A 13 4.05 -3.88 15.99
CA MET A 13 4.55 -5.22 16.33
C MET A 13 5.30 -5.24 17.66
N THR A 14 5.70 -4.09 18.19
CA THR A 14 6.42 -3.98 19.47
C THR A 14 5.99 -2.73 20.23
N GLN A 15 6.06 -2.76 21.56
CA GLN A 15 5.79 -1.61 22.42
C GLN A 15 6.84 -0.48 22.29
N ALA A 16 7.97 -0.74 21.67
CA ALA A 16 9.04 0.22 21.43
C ALA A 16 8.81 1.14 20.21
N SER A 17 7.74 0.93 19.48
CA SER A 17 7.38 1.80 18.36
C SER A 17 6.77 3.10 18.89
N ASN A 18 7.46 4.22 18.74
CA ASN A 18 6.93 5.56 18.93
C ASN A 18 5.95 5.87 17.80
N ALA A 19 4.72 5.32 17.87
CA ALA A 19 3.71 5.71 16.90
C ALA A 19 3.20 7.11 17.28
N ASP A 20 3.26 8.00 16.29
CA ASP A 20 2.52 9.25 16.33
C ASP A 20 1.02 8.92 16.47
N PRO A 21 0.33 9.34 17.55
CA PRO A 21 -1.09 9.07 17.71
C PRO A 21 -1.96 9.76 16.63
N GLU A 22 -1.41 10.72 15.89
CA GLU A 22 -2.06 11.41 14.77
C GLU A 22 -1.66 10.84 13.41
N ALA A 23 -0.82 9.79 13.36
CA ALA A 23 -0.39 9.19 12.10
C ALA A 23 -1.59 8.54 11.40
N LYS A 24 -1.87 9.02 10.19
CA LYS A 24 -2.87 8.42 9.31
C LYS A 24 -2.29 7.19 8.63
N ALA A 25 -3.13 6.17 8.40
CA ALA A 25 -2.76 5.06 7.54
C ALA A 25 -2.41 5.54 6.13
N PHE A 26 -1.54 4.80 5.43
CA PHE A 26 -1.12 5.15 4.07
C PHE A 26 -2.30 5.49 3.13
N PRO A 27 -3.37 4.66 3.01
CA PRO A 27 -4.46 4.99 2.10
C PRO A 27 -5.17 6.29 2.47
N GLU A 28 -5.36 6.54 3.75
CA GLU A 28 -6.01 7.75 4.25
C GLU A 28 -5.16 9.00 3.99
N TYR A 29 -3.85 8.91 4.25
CA TYR A 29 -2.91 10.00 4.00
C TYR A 29 -2.88 10.35 2.50
N MET A 30 -2.75 9.35 1.64
CA MET A 30 -2.70 9.54 0.19
C MET A 30 -4.04 10.01 -0.37
N GLY A 31 -5.15 9.45 0.09
CA GLY A 31 -6.49 9.88 -0.29
C GLY A 31 -6.73 11.36 -0.01
N ALA A 32 -6.33 11.82 1.18
CA ALA A 32 -6.41 13.23 1.55
C ALA A 32 -5.45 14.12 0.71
N ARG A 33 -4.21 13.64 0.48
CA ARG A 33 -3.17 14.38 -0.26
C ARG A 33 -3.52 14.59 -1.73
N PHE A 34 -4.16 13.60 -2.37
CA PHE A 34 -4.50 13.60 -3.79
C PHE A 34 -5.98 13.88 -4.09
N GLY A 35 -6.82 14.07 -3.07
CA GLY A 35 -8.27 14.22 -3.25
C GLY A 35 -8.90 12.97 -3.90
N ALA A 36 -8.41 11.79 -3.56
CA ALA A 36 -8.74 10.54 -4.22
C ALA A 36 -9.52 9.58 -3.31
N LYS A 37 -10.18 8.61 -3.93
CA LYS A 37 -10.82 7.52 -3.18
C LYS A 37 -9.77 6.68 -2.47
N PHE A 38 -10.09 6.23 -1.27
CA PHE A 38 -9.26 5.32 -0.53
C PHE A 38 -10.08 4.31 0.28
N ALA A 39 -9.45 3.20 0.64
CA ALA A 39 -10.00 2.23 1.57
C ALA A 39 -8.89 1.65 2.46
N VAL A 40 -9.19 1.49 3.74
CA VAL A 40 -8.28 0.88 4.70
C VAL A 40 -8.78 -0.54 4.97
N CYS A 41 -7.92 -1.53 4.76
CA CYS A 41 -8.24 -2.91 5.07
C CYS A 41 -7.76 -3.31 6.48
N SER A 42 -8.28 -4.41 6.98
CA SER A 42 -7.73 -5.06 8.15
C SER A 42 -6.32 -5.59 7.87
N LYS A 43 -5.59 -5.95 8.92
CA LYS A 43 -4.24 -6.49 8.83
C LYS A 43 -4.15 -7.77 8.00
N ASP A 44 -5.17 -8.60 8.09
CA ASP A 44 -5.29 -9.87 7.36
C ASP A 44 -6.73 -10.01 6.83
N PRO A 45 -7.09 -9.31 5.73
CA PRO A 45 -8.44 -9.26 5.24
C PRO A 45 -8.93 -10.64 4.77
N ASP A 46 -10.16 -10.97 5.13
CA ASP A 46 -10.84 -12.19 4.68
C ASP A 46 -11.48 -12.00 3.28
N GLU A 47 -12.01 -13.09 2.72
CA GLU A 47 -12.63 -13.08 1.39
C GLU A 47 -13.78 -12.07 1.26
N LYS A 48 -14.57 -11.88 2.32
CA LYS A 48 -15.70 -10.95 2.32
C LYS A 48 -15.20 -9.51 2.27
N GLU A 49 -14.23 -9.18 3.11
CA GLU A 49 -13.61 -7.86 3.14
C GLU A 49 -12.92 -7.56 1.80
N ILE A 50 -12.18 -8.54 1.24
CA ILE A 50 -11.55 -8.41 -0.08
C ILE A 50 -12.58 -8.08 -1.16
N ALA A 51 -13.71 -8.79 -1.20
CA ALA A 51 -14.76 -8.53 -2.18
C ALA A 51 -15.35 -7.11 -2.06
N GLU A 52 -15.51 -6.59 -0.84
CA GLU A 52 -15.96 -5.23 -0.59
C GLU A 52 -14.93 -4.19 -1.05
N LEU A 53 -13.64 -4.40 -0.75
CA LEU A 53 -12.55 -3.51 -1.12
C LEU A 53 -12.34 -3.45 -2.65
N VAL A 54 -12.47 -4.58 -3.32
CA VAL A 54 -12.40 -4.65 -4.79
C VAL A 54 -13.52 -3.84 -5.45
N LYS A 55 -14.73 -3.84 -4.86
CA LYS A 55 -15.83 -2.97 -5.32
C LYS A 55 -15.53 -1.49 -5.09
N CYS A 56 -14.86 -1.14 -3.99
CA CYS A 56 -14.45 0.25 -3.75
C CYS A 56 -13.52 0.79 -4.86
N ALA A 57 -12.74 -0.09 -5.48
CA ALA A 57 -11.86 0.24 -6.60
C ALA A 57 -12.57 0.43 -7.94
N ASP A 58 -13.90 0.25 -8.00
CA ASP A 58 -14.66 0.43 -9.25
C ASP A 58 -14.56 1.86 -9.76
N GLY A 59 -14.20 1.98 -11.05
CA GLY A 59 -13.99 3.25 -11.72
C GLY A 59 -12.63 3.91 -11.44
N ALA A 60 -11.72 3.24 -10.73
CA ALA A 60 -10.34 3.69 -10.63
C ALA A 60 -9.61 3.51 -11.96
N GLU A 61 -8.76 4.47 -12.30
CA GLU A 61 -7.90 4.44 -13.49
C GLU A 61 -6.50 3.88 -13.17
N ASN A 62 -6.12 3.90 -11.91
CA ASN A 62 -4.93 3.24 -11.37
C ASN A 62 -5.16 2.87 -9.90
N ILE A 63 -4.43 1.89 -9.41
CA ILE A 63 -4.51 1.40 -8.04
C ILE A 63 -3.14 1.51 -7.38
N ILE A 64 -3.08 2.12 -6.22
CA ILE A 64 -1.89 2.17 -5.39
C ILE A 64 -2.18 1.41 -4.09
N PHE A 65 -1.53 0.27 -3.93
CA PHE A 65 -1.69 -0.61 -2.78
C PHE A 65 -0.47 -0.53 -1.87
N SER A 66 -0.69 -0.41 -0.57
CA SER A 66 0.39 -0.52 0.40
C SER A 66 0.34 -1.86 1.13
N SER A 67 1.48 -2.53 1.23
CA SER A 67 1.64 -3.73 2.03
C SER A 67 2.40 -3.44 3.33
N CYS A 68 2.05 -4.17 4.37
CA CYS A 68 2.73 -4.11 5.66
C CYS A 68 2.87 -5.53 6.22
N ASN A 69 4.04 -6.14 6.05
CA ASN A 69 4.32 -7.53 6.41
C ASN A 69 3.33 -8.53 5.77
N ALA A 70 3.00 -8.36 4.52
CA ALA A 70 2.06 -9.21 3.79
C ALA A 70 2.53 -10.68 3.71
N HIS A 71 3.84 -10.94 3.78
CA HIS A 71 4.39 -12.29 3.87
C HIS A 71 3.92 -13.05 5.13
N LEU A 72 3.54 -12.34 6.21
CA LEU A 72 2.95 -12.90 7.42
C LEU A 72 1.42 -12.93 7.38
N PHE A 73 0.81 -11.98 6.68
CA PHE A 73 -0.64 -11.76 6.61
C PHE A 73 -1.13 -11.94 5.18
N ARG A 74 -1.41 -13.19 4.84
CA ARG A 74 -1.69 -13.61 3.45
C ARG A 74 -2.95 -12.99 2.85
N GLY A 75 -3.87 -12.51 3.65
CA GLY A 75 -5.03 -11.75 3.17
C GLY A 75 -4.64 -10.50 2.38
N GLN A 76 -3.53 -9.85 2.75
CA GLN A 76 -3.00 -8.73 1.98
C GLN A 76 -2.52 -9.16 0.59
N LEU A 77 -1.90 -10.33 0.46
CA LEU A 77 -1.48 -10.87 -0.84
C LEU A 77 -2.70 -11.22 -1.71
N ALA A 78 -3.72 -11.84 -1.11
CA ALA A 78 -4.96 -12.15 -1.79
C ALA A 78 -5.70 -10.88 -2.25
N LEU A 79 -5.72 -9.83 -1.44
CA LEU A 79 -6.29 -8.53 -1.81
C LEU A 79 -5.52 -7.90 -2.96
N ALA A 80 -4.18 -7.90 -2.91
CA ALA A 80 -3.36 -7.35 -3.99
C ALA A 80 -3.61 -8.09 -5.32
N ALA A 81 -3.70 -9.43 -5.29
CA ALA A 81 -4.03 -10.24 -6.46
C ALA A 81 -5.42 -9.90 -7.02
N ALA A 82 -6.44 -9.81 -6.15
CA ALA A 82 -7.80 -9.46 -6.56
C ALA A 82 -7.92 -8.03 -7.13
N LEU A 83 -7.16 -7.08 -6.60
CA LEU A 83 -7.09 -5.72 -7.15
C LEU A 83 -6.41 -5.70 -8.52
N ALA A 84 -5.37 -6.51 -8.73
CA ALA A 84 -4.68 -6.61 -10.02
C ALA A 84 -5.58 -7.17 -11.14
N GLU A 85 -6.57 -7.99 -10.81
CA GLU A 85 -7.58 -8.51 -11.75
C GLU A 85 -8.47 -7.41 -12.36
N LYS A 86 -8.47 -6.19 -11.79
CA LYS A 86 -9.15 -5.04 -12.40
C LYS A 86 -8.55 -4.64 -13.75
N GLY A 87 -7.32 -5.04 -14.04
CA GLY A 87 -6.66 -4.77 -15.32
C GLY A 87 -6.26 -3.30 -15.53
N VAL A 88 -6.27 -2.49 -14.48
CA VAL A 88 -5.74 -1.12 -14.51
C VAL A 88 -4.29 -1.10 -13.98
N PRO A 89 -3.48 -0.08 -14.33
CA PRO A 89 -2.14 0.06 -13.79
C PRO A 89 -2.15 -0.03 -12.25
N MET A 90 -1.23 -0.80 -11.70
CA MET A 90 -1.11 -1.01 -10.25
C MET A 90 0.31 -0.75 -9.78
N THR A 91 0.42 -0.07 -8.65
CA THR A 91 1.68 0.12 -7.92
C THR A 91 1.53 -0.44 -6.52
N VAL A 92 2.52 -1.20 -6.07
CA VAL A 92 2.59 -1.71 -4.69
C VAL A 92 3.74 -1.03 -3.96
N ALA A 93 3.44 -0.44 -2.81
CA ALA A 93 4.42 0.14 -1.89
C ALA A 93 4.55 -0.74 -0.64
N ALA A 94 5.68 -1.42 -0.48
CA ALA A 94 6.00 -2.13 0.75
C ALA A 94 6.47 -1.14 1.80
N LEU A 95 5.65 -0.87 2.82
CA LEU A 95 5.91 0.20 3.79
C LEU A 95 6.94 -0.21 4.84
N ARG A 96 7.07 -1.48 5.14
CA ARG A 96 7.93 -1.93 6.23
C ARG A 96 8.99 -2.91 5.78
N ASN A 97 8.60 -3.96 5.10
CA ASN A 97 9.48 -5.06 4.75
C ASN A 97 9.47 -5.30 3.23
N PRO A 98 10.60 -5.18 2.54
CA PRO A 98 10.66 -5.36 1.09
C PRO A 98 10.41 -6.79 0.65
N TYR A 99 10.47 -7.77 1.55
CA TYR A 99 10.20 -9.19 1.25
C TYR A 99 8.74 -9.48 0.89
N ASP A 100 7.84 -8.50 1.03
CA ASP A 100 6.50 -8.59 0.48
C ASP A 100 6.51 -8.51 -1.06
N LEU A 101 7.45 -7.76 -1.64
CA LEU A 101 7.44 -7.41 -3.06
C LEU A 101 7.51 -8.61 -4.02
N PRO A 102 8.37 -9.63 -3.79
CA PRO A 102 8.41 -10.81 -4.65
C PRO A 102 7.10 -11.63 -4.68
N LEU A 103 6.22 -11.39 -3.70
CA LEU A 103 4.94 -12.10 -3.56
C LEU A 103 3.77 -11.33 -4.18
N MET A 104 4.02 -10.13 -4.69
CA MET A 104 3.00 -9.27 -5.30
C MET A 104 2.75 -9.63 -6.77
N PRO A 105 1.63 -9.15 -7.35
CA PRO A 105 1.32 -9.40 -8.76
C PRO A 105 2.45 -8.96 -9.70
N GLU A 106 2.82 -9.80 -10.66
CA GLU A 106 3.94 -9.57 -11.59
C GLU A 106 3.76 -8.33 -12.48
N ASN A 107 2.52 -7.92 -12.71
CA ASN A 107 2.17 -6.76 -13.53
C ASN A 107 2.13 -5.44 -12.74
N ALA A 108 2.42 -5.47 -11.45
CA ALA A 108 2.47 -4.28 -10.61
C ALA A 108 3.87 -3.62 -10.63
N ALA A 109 3.91 -2.30 -10.62
CA ALA A 109 5.12 -1.56 -10.28
C ALA A 109 5.39 -1.69 -8.77
N LEU A 110 6.65 -1.93 -8.38
CA LEU A 110 7.01 -2.23 -7.01
C LEU A 110 7.89 -1.14 -6.40
N LEU A 111 7.54 -0.68 -5.21
CA LEU A 111 8.28 0.30 -4.42
C LEU A 111 8.57 -0.23 -3.02
N ALA A 112 9.77 -0.03 -2.50
CA ALA A 112 10.13 -0.28 -1.11
C ALA A 112 10.29 1.05 -0.37
N ALA A 113 9.50 1.26 0.67
CA ALA A 113 9.56 2.47 1.49
C ALA A 113 10.37 2.28 2.78
N PHE A 114 10.47 1.04 3.28
CA PHE A 114 11.18 0.64 4.51
C PHE A 114 10.63 1.25 5.80
N ASP A 115 9.70 2.18 5.71
CA ASP A 115 9.11 2.88 6.84
C ASP A 115 7.72 3.41 6.48
N TYR A 116 6.90 3.65 7.48
CA TYR A 116 5.53 4.16 7.37
C TYR A 116 5.32 5.45 8.17
N SER A 117 6.42 6.10 8.57
CA SER A 117 6.36 7.42 9.22
C SER A 117 5.76 8.46 8.30
N ARG A 118 5.33 9.58 8.89
CA ARG A 118 4.78 10.70 8.14
C ARG A 118 5.72 11.20 7.06
N ASP A 119 7.02 11.24 7.34
CA ASP A 119 8.03 11.71 6.38
C ASP A 119 8.20 10.72 5.22
N SER A 120 8.17 9.42 5.49
CA SER A 120 8.18 8.38 4.46
C SER A 120 6.93 8.43 3.58
N LEU A 121 5.75 8.66 4.16
CA LEU A 121 4.52 8.84 3.40
C LEU A 121 4.57 10.12 2.53
N ALA A 122 5.15 11.20 3.03
CA ALA A 122 5.35 12.42 2.25
C ALA A 122 6.29 12.18 1.07
N ALA A 123 7.40 11.47 1.28
CA ALA A 123 8.33 11.09 0.21
C ALA A 123 7.66 10.22 -0.87
N LEU A 124 6.84 9.24 -0.45
CA LEU A 124 6.05 8.43 -1.40
C LEU A 124 5.05 9.28 -2.19
N ALA A 125 4.40 10.24 -1.54
CA ALA A 125 3.48 11.15 -2.23
C ALA A 125 4.21 11.99 -3.30
N ASP A 126 5.43 12.42 -3.03
CA ASP A 126 6.26 13.13 -4.00
C ASP A 126 6.63 12.22 -5.21
N VAL A 127 6.96 10.95 -4.97
CA VAL A 127 7.18 9.97 -6.03
C VAL A 127 5.92 9.79 -6.89
N PHE A 128 4.75 9.64 -6.27
CA PHE A 128 3.48 9.52 -7.01
C PHE A 128 3.08 10.79 -7.75
N SER A 129 3.63 11.93 -7.38
CA SER A 129 3.47 13.21 -8.09
C SER A 129 4.48 13.39 -9.24
N GLY A 130 5.30 12.40 -9.55
CA GLY A 130 6.32 12.45 -10.59
C GLY A 130 7.75 12.68 -10.10
N GLY A 131 7.98 12.61 -8.80
CA GLY A 131 9.32 12.65 -8.21
C GLY A 131 10.15 11.42 -8.55
N ALA A 132 11.47 11.57 -8.51
CA ALA A 132 12.38 10.47 -8.80
C ALA A 132 12.62 9.58 -7.57
N CYS A 133 12.67 8.26 -7.79
CA CYS A 133 13.20 7.31 -6.81
C CYS A 133 14.71 7.27 -6.95
N CYS A 134 15.44 7.72 -5.91
CA CYS A 134 16.91 7.79 -5.91
C CYS A 134 17.58 6.70 -5.06
N GLY A 135 16.78 5.85 -4.40
CA GLY A 135 17.27 4.79 -3.52
C GLY A 135 17.80 3.58 -4.30
N VAL A 136 18.73 2.86 -3.68
CA VAL A 136 19.20 1.55 -4.13
C VAL A 136 18.70 0.50 -3.13
N MET A 137 18.16 -0.61 -3.65
CA MET A 137 17.71 -1.71 -2.80
C MET A 137 18.89 -2.28 -2.01
N PRO A 138 18.85 -2.26 -0.67
CA PRO A 138 19.99 -2.71 0.16
C PRO A 138 20.10 -4.24 0.26
N ALA A 139 19.11 -4.97 -0.23
CA ALA A 139 19.06 -6.43 -0.20
C ALA A 139 18.61 -7.00 -1.54
N ALA A 140 19.09 -8.19 -1.87
CA ALA A 140 18.53 -8.97 -2.96
C ALA A 140 17.14 -9.51 -2.56
N LEU A 141 16.18 -9.44 -3.45
CA LEU A 141 14.82 -9.94 -3.27
C LEU A 141 14.62 -11.24 -4.06
#